data_d022b54b83e0e3a5ac1a47ecc03dc1e7
#
_entry.id   d022b54b83e0e3a5ac1a47ecc03dc1e7
#
_cell.length_a   1.000
_cell.length_b   1.000
_cell.length_c   1.000
_cell.angle_alpha   90.00
_cell.angle_beta   90.00
_cell.angle_gamma   90.00
#
_symmetry.space_group_name_H-M   'P 1'
#
loop_
_entity.id
_entity.type
_entity.pdbx_description
1 polymer ?
#
loop_
_entity_poly.entity_id
_entity_poly.type
_entity_poly.pdbx_seq_one_letter_code
_entity_poly.pdbx_strand_id
1 'polypeptide(L)'
;TDIPGTTRDSIYTRYNKFGKDFYLVDTAGIRKKAKVTEDLEYYSVVRSIRAIENADVCILMLDATRGIEAQDLNIFALIQKNKKGLVVCVNKWDLIESKTNADIKGYENAIRERLAPFTDFPIIFTSATTKQRIFKVMETALHVYENKNRKIPTAKLNENFLPLIENYPPPATKGKYIKIKYCTQLPNTQIPTFVFFANLPQYVKEPYRRFLENKLREWWDFTGTPVQIFIRAK
;
A
#
# COMPACT_ATOMS: atom_id res chain seq x y z
N THR A 1 13.66 -6.93 22.46
CA THR A 1 13.45 -7.49 23.78
C THR A 1 12.22 -8.38 23.75
N ASP A 2 12.23 -9.49 24.48
CA ASP A 2 11.11 -10.43 24.55
C ASP A 2 9.95 -9.93 25.41
N ILE A 3 10.13 -8.79 26.06
CA ILE A 3 9.12 -8.15 26.92
C ILE A 3 8.22 -7.29 26.06
N PRO A 4 6.91 -7.58 25.98
CA PRO A 4 5.95 -6.80 25.27
C PRO A 4 5.79 -5.38 25.88
N GLY A 5 5.78 -4.32 25.03
CA GLY A 5 5.56 -2.93 25.45
C GLY A 5 6.83 -2.17 25.85
N THR A 6 8.02 -2.63 25.45
CA THR A 6 9.29 -1.95 25.73
C THR A 6 9.48 -0.66 24.93
N THR A 7 8.83 -0.52 23.78
CA THR A 7 8.90 0.71 22.97
C THR A 7 7.76 1.64 23.38
N ARG A 8 8.05 2.64 24.21
CA ARG A 8 7.09 3.65 24.69
C ARG A 8 7.02 4.90 23.80
N ASP A 9 8.12 5.23 23.13
CA ASP A 9 8.26 6.40 22.25
C ASP A 9 8.59 5.95 20.84
N SER A 10 8.16 6.72 19.84
CA SER A 10 8.60 6.50 18.46
C SER A 10 10.07 6.86 18.35
N ILE A 11 10.90 5.91 17.96
CA ILE A 11 12.34 6.09 17.77
C ILE A 11 12.59 6.36 16.30
N TYR A 12 13.19 7.52 16.00
CA TYR A 12 13.62 7.88 14.66
C TYR A 12 15.08 7.51 14.48
N THR A 13 15.35 6.49 13.69
CA THR A 13 16.72 6.07 13.37
C THR A 13 17.03 6.44 11.94
N ARG A 14 18.00 7.34 11.76
CA ARG A 14 18.51 7.68 10.41
C ARG A 14 19.26 6.51 9.84
N TYR A 15 18.96 6.18 8.61
CA TYR A 15 19.56 5.06 7.89
C TYR A 15 20.04 5.51 6.52
N ASN A 16 21.35 5.39 6.29
CA ASN A 16 21.96 5.71 4.98
C ASN A 16 22.47 4.42 4.37
N LYS A 17 21.65 3.80 3.53
CA LYS A 17 21.94 2.56 2.80
C LYS A 17 21.20 2.55 1.46
N PHE A 18 21.67 1.71 0.54
CA PHE A 18 21.10 1.56 -0.80
C PHE A 18 21.08 2.85 -1.62
N GLY A 19 22.07 3.74 -1.37
CA GLY A 19 22.14 5.04 -2.06
C GLY A 19 21.02 6.03 -1.68
N LYS A 20 20.30 5.77 -0.59
CA LYS A 20 19.21 6.61 -0.06
C LYS A 20 19.44 6.94 1.41
N ASP A 21 18.93 8.08 1.81
CA ASP A 21 18.90 8.55 3.20
C ASP A 21 17.45 8.61 3.67
N PHE A 22 17.09 7.88 4.71
CA PHE A 22 15.72 7.77 5.21
C PHE A 22 15.69 7.52 6.72
N TYR A 23 14.53 7.73 7.30
CA TYR A 23 14.27 7.47 8.71
C TYR A 23 13.43 6.23 8.89
N LEU A 24 13.92 5.30 9.72
CA LEU A 24 13.11 4.24 10.27
C LEU A 24 12.42 4.75 11.51
N VAL A 25 11.11 4.62 11.55
CA VAL A 25 10.30 4.97 12.71
C VAL A 25 9.80 3.68 13.33
N ASP A 26 10.40 3.32 14.48
CA ASP A 26 9.90 2.21 15.28
C ASP A 26 8.70 2.70 16.10
N THR A 27 7.56 2.05 15.90
CA THR A 27 6.33 2.38 16.61
C THR A 27 6.13 1.45 17.79
N ALA A 28 5.67 2.01 18.92
CA ALA A 28 5.14 1.18 20.00
C ALA A 28 3.97 0.35 19.46
N GLY A 29 3.99 -0.95 19.73
CA GLY A 29 2.96 -1.86 19.22
C GLY A 29 1.55 -1.37 19.58
N ILE A 30 0.68 -1.22 18.59
CA ILE A 30 -0.73 -0.84 18.80
C ILE A 30 -1.44 -2.08 19.38
N ARG A 31 -1.74 -2.08 20.67
CA ARG A 31 -2.38 -3.21 21.36
C ARG A 31 -3.84 -2.96 21.67
N LYS A 32 -4.62 -4.05 21.77
CA LYS A 32 -5.99 -4.00 22.26
C LYS A 32 -5.99 -3.52 23.72
N LYS A 33 -6.92 -2.62 24.05
CA LYS A 33 -7.32 -2.28 25.42
C LYS A 33 -7.74 -3.54 26.18
N ALA A 34 -6.84 -4.14 26.90
CA ALA A 34 -7.18 -5.14 27.91
C ALA A 34 -6.18 -5.01 29.05
N LYS A 35 -6.60 -4.31 30.10
CA LYS A 35 -5.97 -4.23 31.44
C LYS A 35 -4.56 -3.66 31.51
N VAL A 36 -4.38 -2.35 31.25
CA VAL A 36 -3.26 -1.56 31.82
C VAL A 36 -3.68 -0.13 32.02
N THR A 37 -3.11 0.56 32.99
CA THR A 37 -3.37 1.95 33.41
C THR A 37 -3.58 2.92 32.24
N GLU A 38 -4.78 3.48 32.15
CA GLU A 38 -5.43 4.10 30.98
C GLU A 38 -4.64 5.18 30.23
N ASP A 39 -3.76 5.91 30.88
CA ASP A 39 -3.12 7.08 30.27
C ASP A 39 -1.90 6.76 29.39
N LEU A 40 -1.03 5.84 29.81
CA LEU A 40 0.23 5.56 29.11
C LEU A 40 0.04 4.77 27.77
N GLU A 41 -0.96 3.89 27.72
CA GLU A 41 -1.28 3.15 26.47
C GLU A 41 -1.98 4.04 25.45
N TYR A 42 -2.85 4.94 25.87
CA TYR A 42 -3.49 5.90 25.00
C TYR A 42 -2.46 6.75 24.24
N TYR A 43 -1.44 7.26 24.92
CA TYR A 43 -0.36 8.01 24.28
C TYR A 43 0.47 7.18 23.30
N SER A 44 0.72 5.91 23.58
CA SER A 44 1.44 5.01 22.68
C SER A 44 0.67 4.74 21.38
N VAL A 45 -0.65 4.53 21.48
CA VAL A 45 -1.53 4.36 20.32
C VAL A 45 -1.58 5.63 19.48
N VAL A 46 -1.75 6.80 20.11
CA VAL A 46 -1.79 8.09 19.42
C VAL A 46 -0.47 8.37 18.69
N ARG A 47 0.68 8.06 19.30
CA ARG A 47 1.98 8.21 18.66
C ARG A 47 2.15 7.30 17.46
N SER A 48 1.72 6.03 17.57
CA SER A 48 1.77 5.08 16.47
C SER A 48 0.88 5.53 15.29
N ILE A 49 -0.30 6.09 15.59
CA ILE A 49 -1.17 6.68 14.56
C ILE A 49 -0.46 7.86 13.88
N ARG A 50 0.14 8.77 14.65
CA ARG A 50 0.90 9.91 14.11
C ARG A 50 2.11 9.45 13.29
N ALA A 51 2.79 8.38 13.70
CA ALA A 51 3.89 7.81 12.92
C ALA A 51 3.39 7.31 11.55
N ILE A 52 2.24 6.63 11.50
CA ILE A 52 1.60 6.21 10.23
C ILE A 52 1.22 7.46 9.40
N GLU A 53 0.62 8.48 10.02
CA GLU A 53 0.22 9.71 9.32
C GLU A 53 1.39 10.45 8.68
N ASN A 54 2.57 10.42 9.28
CA ASN A 54 3.77 11.10 8.80
C ASN A 54 4.68 10.23 7.93
N ALA A 55 4.53 8.91 7.95
CA ALA A 55 5.32 8.00 7.13
C ALA A 55 4.97 8.12 5.63
N ASP A 56 5.94 7.84 4.78
CA ASP A 56 5.72 7.66 3.35
C ASP A 56 5.30 6.23 3.01
N VAL A 57 5.98 5.26 3.61
CA VAL A 57 5.75 3.83 3.44
C VAL A 57 5.66 3.18 4.82
N CYS A 58 4.71 2.30 4.99
CA CYS A 58 4.52 1.50 6.19
C CYS A 58 4.94 0.05 5.92
N ILE A 59 5.67 -0.53 6.86
CA ILE A 59 5.97 -1.96 6.88
C ILE A 59 5.02 -2.60 7.90
N LEU A 60 4.01 -3.32 7.41
CA LEU A 60 3.10 -4.09 8.26
C LEU A 60 3.75 -5.42 8.59
N MET A 61 4.13 -5.60 9.86
CA MET A 61 4.79 -6.82 10.33
C MET A 61 3.79 -7.82 10.89
N LEU A 62 3.73 -9.00 10.30
CA LEU A 62 2.89 -10.12 10.70
C LEU A 62 3.73 -11.23 11.33
N ASP A 63 3.16 -11.95 12.28
CA ASP A 63 3.75 -13.15 12.86
C ASP A 63 3.31 -14.37 12.05
N ALA A 64 4.26 -15.08 11.43
CA ALA A 64 3.96 -16.25 10.60
C ALA A 64 3.23 -17.36 11.36
N THR A 65 3.47 -17.50 12.69
CA THR A 65 2.87 -18.55 13.52
C THR A 65 1.43 -18.25 13.92
N ARG A 66 0.99 -16.99 13.82
CA ARG A 66 -0.36 -16.54 14.22
C ARG A 66 -1.24 -16.17 13.02
N GLY A 67 -0.62 -15.87 11.88
CA GLY A 67 -1.33 -15.34 10.74
C GLY A 67 -1.79 -13.89 10.96
N ILE A 68 -2.86 -13.49 10.28
CA ILE A 68 -3.42 -12.13 10.40
C ILE A 68 -4.43 -12.07 11.53
N GLU A 69 -4.16 -11.26 12.53
CA GLU A 69 -5.04 -10.98 13.66
C GLU A 69 -5.92 -9.73 13.41
N ALA A 70 -6.96 -9.55 14.22
CA ALA A 70 -7.86 -8.40 14.10
C ALA A 70 -7.14 -7.04 14.25
N GLN A 71 -6.06 -7.02 15.04
CA GLN A 71 -5.24 -5.82 15.22
C GLN A 71 -4.48 -5.45 13.95
N ASP A 72 -3.96 -6.42 13.20
CA ASP A 72 -3.27 -6.20 11.94
C ASP A 72 -4.21 -5.59 10.90
N LEU A 73 -5.47 -6.06 10.87
CA LEU A 73 -6.52 -5.49 10.01
C LEU A 73 -6.81 -4.02 10.37
N ASN A 74 -6.83 -3.68 11.66
CA ASN A 74 -7.04 -2.30 12.10
C ASN A 74 -5.86 -1.40 11.68
N ILE A 75 -4.63 -1.88 11.83
CA ILE A 75 -3.42 -1.15 11.38
C ILE A 75 -3.44 -0.99 9.86
N PHE A 76 -3.76 -2.06 9.13
CA PHE A 76 -3.88 -2.00 7.68
C PHE A 76 -4.94 -0.98 7.23
N ALA A 77 -6.10 -0.96 7.88
CA ALA A 77 -7.15 0.03 7.59
C ALA A 77 -6.66 1.48 7.83
N LEU A 78 -5.87 1.71 8.87
CA LEU A 78 -5.24 3.02 9.12
C LEU A 78 -4.22 3.39 8.04
N ILE A 79 -3.39 2.45 7.60
CA ILE A 79 -2.43 2.65 6.51
C ILE A 79 -3.16 3.03 5.22
N GLN A 80 -4.24 2.32 4.88
CA GLN A 80 -5.06 2.61 3.72
C GLN A 80 -5.77 3.96 3.81
N LYS A 81 -6.40 4.26 4.96
CA LYS A 81 -7.08 5.55 5.22
C LYS A 81 -6.12 6.72 5.01
N ASN A 82 -4.88 6.58 5.43
CA ASN A 82 -3.83 7.58 5.29
C ASN A 82 -3.09 7.51 3.93
N LYS A 83 -3.51 6.64 3.02
CA LYS A 83 -2.96 6.52 1.65
C LYS A 83 -1.44 6.33 1.65
N LYS A 84 -0.93 5.47 2.52
CA LYS A 84 0.52 5.20 2.63
C LYS A 84 0.95 4.07 1.70
N GLY A 85 2.21 4.09 1.29
CA GLY A 85 2.83 2.92 0.69
C GLY A 85 2.85 1.76 1.70
N LEU A 86 2.75 0.53 1.22
CA LEU A 86 2.67 -0.67 2.05
C LEU A 86 3.64 -1.75 1.60
N VAL A 87 4.37 -2.30 2.55
CA VAL A 87 5.08 -3.58 2.45
C VAL A 87 4.57 -4.48 3.56
N VAL A 88 4.18 -5.71 3.25
CA VAL A 88 3.83 -6.71 4.25
C VAL A 88 5.08 -7.56 4.54
N CYS A 89 5.47 -7.62 5.79
CA CYS A 89 6.60 -8.39 6.29
C CYS A 89 6.10 -9.53 7.17
N VAL A 90 6.20 -10.76 6.70
CA VAL A 90 5.84 -11.96 7.47
C VAL A 90 7.08 -12.44 8.20
N ASN A 91 7.16 -12.11 9.50
CA ASN A 91 8.30 -12.45 10.36
C ASN A 91 8.12 -13.79 11.06
N LYS A 92 9.19 -14.30 11.64
CA LYS A 92 9.29 -15.63 12.27
C LYS A 92 9.06 -16.77 11.26
N TRP A 93 9.43 -16.56 10.01
CA TRP A 93 9.31 -17.56 8.96
C TRP A 93 10.19 -18.80 9.20
N ASP A 94 11.24 -18.66 10.02
CA ASP A 94 12.09 -19.75 10.49
C ASP A 94 11.32 -20.81 11.28
N LEU A 95 10.25 -20.45 11.99
CA LEU A 95 9.43 -21.33 12.81
C LEU A 95 8.37 -22.13 12.03
N ILE A 96 8.20 -21.84 10.74
CA ILE A 96 7.28 -22.60 9.88
C ILE A 96 7.98 -23.85 9.38
N GLU A 97 7.37 -25.03 9.62
CA GLU A 97 7.96 -26.33 9.29
C GLU A 97 7.99 -26.58 7.78
N SER A 98 6.85 -26.40 7.11
CA SER A 98 6.75 -26.59 5.66
C SER A 98 6.91 -25.27 4.91
N LYS A 99 7.87 -25.25 3.98
CA LYS A 99 8.26 -24.05 3.19
C LYS A 99 8.30 -24.34 1.71
N THR A 100 7.40 -25.19 1.23
CA THR A 100 7.29 -25.44 -0.21
C THR A 100 6.78 -24.19 -0.92
N ASN A 101 7.04 -24.09 -2.22
CA ASN A 101 6.52 -22.97 -3.02
C ASN A 101 4.99 -22.91 -3.00
N ALA A 102 4.31 -24.06 -2.86
CA ALA A 102 2.86 -24.12 -2.73
C ALA A 102 2.37 -23.51 -1.42
N ASP A 103 3.05 -23.79 -0.30
CA ASP A 103 2.70 -23.25 1.01
C ASP A 103 2.93 -21.72 1.06
N ILE A 104 4.05 -21.27 0.52
CA ILE A 104 4.35 -19.82 0.41
C ILE A 104 3.25 -19.11 -0.37
N LYS A 105 2.88 -19.65 -1.53
CA LYS A 105 1.83 -19.07 -2.39
C LYS A 105 0.45 -19.11 -1.73
N GLY A 106 0.14 -20.20 -1.02
CA GLY A 106 -1.08 -20.33 -0.23
C GLY A 106 -1.15 -19.25 0.87
N TYR A 107 -0.05 -19.03 1.58
CA TYR A 107 0.05 -18.01 2.62
C TYR A 107 -0.10 -16.58 2.03
N GLU A 108 0.55 -16.30 0.92
CA GLU A 108 0.40 -15.02 0.21
C GLU A 108 -1.05 -14.77 -0.22
N ASN A 109 -1.72 -15.76 -0.79
CA ASN A 109 -3.10 -15.64 -1.23
C ASN A 109 -4.04 -15.37 -0.04
N ALA A 110 -3.86 -16.09 1.08
CA ALA A 110 -4.63 -15.88 2.29
C ALA A 110 -4.45 -14.45 2.86
N ILE A 111 -3.22 -13.91 2.82
CA ILE A 111 -2.96 -12.52 3.22
C ILE A 111 -3.70 -11.56 2.28
N ARG A 112 -3.59 -11.73 0.97
CA ARG A 112 -4.23 -10.84 -0.02
C ARG A 112 -5.74 -10.85 0.10
N GLU A 113 -6.33 -12.01 0.31
CA GLU A 113 -7.78 -12.16 0.52
C GLU A 113 -8.25 -11.43 1.77
N ARG A 114 -7.52 -11.57 2.88
CA ARG A 114 -7.84 -10.91 4.16
C ARG A 114 -7.67 -9.38 4.10
N LEU A 115 -6.76 -8.89 3.28
CA LEU A 115 -6.45 -7.46 3.13
C LEU A 115 -7.14 -6.81 1.92
N ALA A 116 -8.04 -7.52 1.22
CA ALA A 116 -8.82 -6.94 0.13
C ALA A 116 -9.60 -5.67 0.60
N PRO A 117 -9.86 -4.69 -0.28
CA PRO A 117 -9.70 -4.74 -1.75
C PRO A 117 -8.31 -4.32 -2.27
N PHE A 118 -7.43 -3.73 -1.47
CA PHE A 118 -6.09 -3.40 -1.89
C PHE A 118 -5.19 -4.62 -1.73
N THR A 119 -4.84 -5.26 -2.83
CA THR A 119 -4.07 -6.51 -2.85
C THR A 119 -2.72 -6.40 -3.56
N ASP A 120 -2.47 -5.26 -4.24
CA ASP A 120 -1.24 -5.02 -4.98
C ASP A 120 -0.15 -4.44 -4.07
N PHE A 121 0.38 -5.26 -3.17
CA PHE A 121 1.50 -4.95 -2.29
C PHE A 121 2.50 -6.11 -2.24
N PRO A 122 3.80 -5.82 -2.02
CA PRO A 122 4.80 -6.85 -1.83
C PRO A 122 4.67 -7.54 -0.48
N ILE A 123 4.89 -8.86 -0.46
CA ILE A 123 4.95 -9.68 0.75
C ILE A 123 6.34 -10.28 0.84
N ILE A 124 7.02 -10.06 1.96
CA ILE A 124 8.38 -10.56 2.21
C ILE A 124 8.36 -11.46 3.44
N PHE A 125 8.75 -12.71 3.27
CA PHE A 125 8.90 -13.66 4.39
C PHE A 125 10.30 -13.51 4.99
N THR A 126 10.36 -13.22 6.28
CA THR A 126 11.60 -12.88 6.99
C THR A 126 11.78 -13.66 8.27
N SER A 127 13.00 -13.70 8.76
CA SER A 127 13.30 -14.05 10.14
C SER A 127 14.25 -13.01 10.72
N ALA A 128 13.81 -12.31 11.74
CA ALA A 128 14.65 -11.36 12.46
C ALA A 128 15.78 -12.06 13.22
N THR A 129 15.52 -13.26 13.76
CA THR A 129 16.48 -14.06 14.52
C THR A 129 17.63 -14.54 13.63
N THR A 130 17.31 -15.13 12.48
CA THR A 130 18.33 -15.62 11.52
C THR A 130 18.80 -14.54 10.55
N LYS A 131 18.28 -13.32 10.64
CA LYS A 131 18.56 -12.17 9.76
C LYS A 131 18.19 -12.44 8.29
N GLN A 132 17.28 -13.36 8.02
CA GLN A 132 16.88 -13.72 6.67
C GLN A 132 16.02 -12.61 6.04
N ARG A 133 16.43 -12.14 4.86
CA ARG A 133 15.72 -11.17 4.00
C ARG A 133 15.40 -9.81 4.65
N ILE A 134 16.05 -9.42 5.74
CA ILE A 134 15.81 -8.12 6.41
C ILE A 134 16.13 -6.96 5.44
N PHE A 135 17.26 -7.03 4.75
CA PHE A 135 17.65 -5.99 3.78
C PHE A 135 16.67 -5.94 2.59
N LYS A 136 16.10 -7.08 2.19
CA LYS A 136 15.10 -7.12 1.13
C LYS A 136 13.83 -6.35 1.48
N VAL A 137 13.41 -6.36 2.75
CA VAL A 137 12.27 -5.54 3.22
C VAL A 137 12.57 -4.06 3.02
N MET A 138 13.78 -3.62 3.35
CA MET A 138 14.19 -2.22 3.22
C MET A 138 14.28 -1.79 1.74
N GLU A 139 14.91 -2.60 0.90
CA GLU A 139 14.97 -2.37 -0.55
C GLU A 139 13.55 -2.27 -1.15
N THR A 140 12.68 -3.18 -0.73
CA THR A 140 11.29 -3.20 -1.20
C THR A 140 10.53 -1.96 -0.73
N ALA A 141 10.73 -1.51 0.51
CA ALA A 141 10.12 -0.28 1.01
C ALA A 141 10.59 0.96 0.22
N LEU A 142 11.87 1.03 -0.13
CA LEU A 142 12.41 2.09 -0.98
C LEU A 142 11.80 2.03 -2.40
N HIS A 143 11.64 0.85 -2.95
CA HIS A 143 10.98 0.68 -4.25
C HIS A 143 9.51 1.13 -4.22
N VAL A 144 8.77 0.80 -3.15
CA VAL A 144 7.41 1.30 -2.95
C VAL A 144 7.39 2.84 -2.82
N TYR A 145 8.38 3.43 -2.16
CA TYR A 145 8.52 4.88 -2.09
C TYR A 145 8.76 5.50 -3.48
N GLU A 146 9.59 4.88 -4.31
CA GLU A 146 9.81 5.31 -5.69
C GLU A 146 8.54 5.21 -6.53
N ASN A 147 7.79 4.11 -6.40
CA ASN A 147 6.49 3.94 -7.05
C ASN A 147 5.48 5.01 -6.61
N LYS A 148 5.46 5.35 -5.32
CA LYS A 148 4.60 6.41 -4.78
C LYS A 148 4.91 7.79 -5.39
N ASN A 149 6.18 8.04 -5.70
CA ASN A 149 6.64 9.32 -6.26
C ASN A 149 6.78 9.29 -7.80
N ARG A 150 6.39 8.19 -8.44
CA ARG A 150 6.49 8.01 -9.88
C ARG A 150 5.66 9.05 -10.62
N LYS A 151 6.32 9.72 -11.56
CA LYS A 151 5.68 10.68 -12.46
C LYS A 151 5.70 10.15 -13.89
N ILE A 152 4.54 10.15 -14.53
CA ILE A 152 4.39 9.69 -15.90
C ILE A 152 4.06 10.92 -16.76
N PRO A 153 4.83 11.17 -17.82
CA PRO A 153 4.54 12.28 -18.74
C PRO A 153 3.13 12.14 -19.35
N THR A 154 2.40 13.25 -19.43
CA THR A 154 1.04 13.29 -19.98
C THR A 154 0.96 12.74 -21.39
N ALA A 155 1.97 12.99 -22.23
CA ALA A 155 2.05 12.43 -23.58
C ALA A 155 2.01 10.91 -23.55
N LYS A 156 2.82 10.28 -22.66
CA LYS A 156 2.93 8.85 -22.53
C LYS A 156 1.65 8.21 -21.97
N LEU A 157 0.96 8.91 -21.05
CA LEU A 157 -0.36 8.48 -20.57
C LEU A 157 -1.38 8.43 -21.71
N ASN A 158 -1.45 9.48 -22.52
CA ASN A 158 -2.43 9.56 -23.61
C ASN A 158 -2.09 8.62 -24.76
N GLU A 159 -0.82 8.40 -25.07
CA GLU A 159 -0.35 7.42 -26.06
C GLU A 159 -0.86 6.00 -25.75
N ASN A 160 -0.87 5.62 -24.48
CA ASN A 160 -1.35 4.30 -24.06
C ASN A 160 -2.87 4.25 -23.84
N PHE A 161 -3.43 5.26 -23.15
CA PHE A 161 -4.83 5.21 -22.74
C PHE A 161 -5.82 5.56 -23.87
N LEU A 162 -5.51 6.48 -24.76
CA LEU A 162 -6.49 6.89 -25.77
C LEU A 162 -6.83 5.77 -26.74
N PRO A 163 -5.88 5.00 -27.32
CA PRO A 163 -6.20 3.85 -28.16
C PRO A 163 -6.94 2.75 -27.38
N LEU A 164 -6.56 2.51 -26.11
CA LEU A 164 -7.27 1.54 -25.27
C LEU A 164 -8.73 1.93 -25.05
N ILE A 165 -8.99 3.21 -24.73
CA ILE A 165 -10.34 3.73 -24.46
C ILE A 165 -11.18 3.75 -25.74
N GLU A 166 -10.56 3.96 -26.89
CA GLU A 166 -11.23 3.92 -28.18
C GLU A 166 -11.70 2.50 -28.52
N ASN A 167 -10.88 1.49 -28.23
CA ASN A 167 -11.23 0.09 -28.42
C ASN A 167 -12.19 -0.45 -27.35
N TYR A 168 -12.10 0.06 -26.12
CA TYR A 168 -12.90 -0.34 -24.97
C TYR A 168 -13.52 0.88 -24.27
N PRO A 169 -14.50 1.56 -24.90
CA PRO A 169 -15.09 2.77 -24.33
C PRO A 169 -15.92 2.48 -23.08
N PRO A 170 -16.13 3.46 -22.21
CA PRO A 170 -17.04 3.32 -21.09
C PRO A 170 -18.42 2.91 -21.57
N PRO A 171 -19.10 1.94 -20.90
CA PRO A 171 -20.44 1.52 -21.30
C PRO A 171 -21.41 2.69 -21.34
N ALA A 172 -22.21 2.76 -22.41
CA ALA A 172 -23.25 3.77 -22.53
C ALA A 172 -24.25 3.65 -21.38
N THR A 173 -24.64 4.79 -20.82
CA THR A 173 -25.60 4.82 -19.70
C THR A 173 -26.79 5.68 -20.11
N LYS A 174 -28.01 5.13 -20.01
CA LYS A 174 -29.26 5.81 -20.42
C LYS A 174 -29.20 6.36 -21.86
N GLY A 175 -28.66 5.56 -22.80
CA GLY A 175 -28.52 5.95 -24.20
C GLY A 175 -27.47 7.04 -24.49
N LYS A 176 -26.69 7.46 -23.48
CA LYS A 176 -25.65 8.48 -23.62
C LYS A 176 -24.29 7.83 -23.80
N TYR A 177 -23.58 8.23 -24.84
CA TYR A 177 -22.21 7.80 -25.10
C TYR A 177 -21.21 8.65 -24.32
N ILE A 178 -20.32 7.95 -23.59
CA ILE A 178 -19.30 8.61 -22.79
C ILE A 178 -18.00 8.61 -23.60
N LYS A 179 -17.42 9.78 -23.79
CA LYS A 179 -16.15 9.96 -24.50
C LYS A 179 -15.11 10.55 -23.54
N ILE A 180 -14.07 9.79 -23.26
CA ILE A 180 -12.88 10.29 -22.56
C ILE A 180 -11.95 10.87 -23.61
N LYS A 181 -11.53 12.11 -23.40
CA LYS A 181 -10.77 12.87 -24.39
C LYS A 181 -9.28 12.96 -24.10
N TYR A 182 -8.93 12.81 -22.82
CA TYR A 182 -7.59 13.12 -22.37
C TYR A 182 -7.40 12.65 -20.93
N CYS A 183 -6.16 12.29 -20.55
CA CYS A 183 -5.81 11.97 -19.17
C CYS A 183 -4.48 12.62 -18.78
N THR A 184 -4.32 12.90 -17.48
CA THR A 184 -3.10 13.46 -16.91
C THR A 184 -2.89 12.99 -15.49
N GLN A 185 -1.64 13.00 -15.02
CA GLN A 185 -1.31 12.84 -13.62
C GLN A 185 -1.28 14.20 -12.92
N LEU A 186 -1.94 14.31 -11.78
CA LEU A 186 -1.91 15.53 -10.98
C LEU A 186 -0.54 15.68 -10.28
N PRO A 187 0.06 16.85 -10.32
CA PRO A 187 1.27 17.13 -9.56
C PRO A 187 0.96 17.31 -8.06
N ASN A 188 1.98 17.13 -7.23
CA ASN A 188 1.98 17.44 -5.78
C ASN A 188 0.84 16.77 -4.98
N THR A 189 0.47 15.56 -5.33
CA THR A 189 -0.48 14.73 -4.58
C THR A 189 0.26 13.75 -3.69
N GLN A 190 -0.35 13.37 -2.56
CA GLN A 190 0.24 12.40 -1.60
C GLN A 190 0.47 11.02 -2.20
N ILE A 191 -0.35 10.64 -3.18
CA ILE A 191 -0.27 9.39 -3.92
C ILE A 191 -0.43 9.67 -5.41
N PRO A 192 0.03 8.80 -6.32
CA PRO A 192 -0.21 8.91 -7.73
C PRO A 192 -1.71 9.08 -8.03
N THR A 193 -2.08 10.23 -8.56
CA THR A 193 -3.47 10.62 -8.82
C THR A 193 -3.62 10.98 -10.29
N PHE A 194 -4.54 10.30 -10.97
CA PHE A 194 -4.79 10.46 -12.39
C PHE A 194 -6.18 11.02 -12.64
N VAL A 195 -6.29 11.93 -13.58
CA VAL A 195 -7.56 12.53 -14.00
C VAL A 195 -7.81 12.21 -15.45
N PHE A 196 -8.96 11.62 -15.72
CA PHE A 196 -9.48 11.39 -17.05
C PHE A 196 -10.61 12.37 -17.34
N PHE A 197 -10.49 13.11 -18.42
CA PHE A 197 -11.47 14.14 -18.79
C PHE A 197 -12.49 13.58 -19.76
N ALA A 198 -13.75 13.56 -19.34
CA ALA A 198 -14.87 13.02 -20.10
C ALA A 198 -15.97 14.06 -20.33
N ASN A 199 -16.77 13.86 -21.39
CA ASN A 199 -17.96 14.68 -21.65
C ASN A 199 -19.07 14.50 -20.60
N LEU A 200 -19.19 13.28 -20.03
CA LEU A 200 -20.24 12.88 -19.10
C LEU A 200 -19.63 12.08 -17.92
N PRO A 201 -18.79 12.71 -17.07
CA PRO A 201 -18.03 12.01 -16.03
C PRO A 201 -18.91 11.31 -15.00
N GLN A 202 -20.10 11.82 -14.72
CA GLN A 202 -21.03 11.26 -13.75
C GLN A 202 -21.59 9.87 -14.14
N TYR A 203 -21.48 9.50 -15.41
CA TYR A 203 -21.94 8.20 -15.92
C TYR A 203 -20.83 7.14 -16.01
N VAL A 204 -19.57 7.50 -15.75
CA VAL A 204 -18.48 6.53 -15.68
C VAL A 204 -18.57 5.77 -14.36
N LYS A 205 -18.96 4.51 -14.45
CA LYS A 205 -19.18 3.64 -13.28
C LYS A 205 -17.86 3.12 -12.70
N GLU A 206 -17.92 2.69 -11.45
CA GLU A 206 -16.78 2.15 -10.70
C GLU A 206 -16.04 1.00 -11.40
N PRO A 207 -16.71 0.00 -12.03
CA PRO A 207 -16.01 -1.05 -12.74
C PRO A 207 -15.08 -0.55 -13.85
N TYR A 208 -15.46 0.54 -14.54
CA TYR A 208 -14.62 1.12 -15.57
C TYR A 208 -13.42 1.88 -14.99
N ARG A 209 -13.58 2.54 -13.83
CA ARG A 209 -12.46 3.14 -13.11
C ARG A 209 -11.44 2.09 -12.69
N ARG A 210 -11.90 0.93 -12.18
CA ARG A 210 -11.03 -0.21 -11.84
C ARG A 210 -10.33 -0.77 -13.07
N PHE A 211 -11.02 -0.84 -14.20
CA PHE A 211 -10.40 -1.24 -15.46
C PHE A 211 -9.25 -0.31 -15.84
N LEU A 212 -9.44 1.01 -15.75
CA LEU A 212 -8.38 1.99 -16.01
C LEU A 212 -7.22 1.86 -15.03
N GLU A 213 -7.52 1.64 -13.74
CA GLU A 213 -6.49 1.41 -12.71
C GLU A 213 -5.70 0.13 -12.98
N ASN A 214 -6.35 -0.96 -13.32
CA ASN A 214 -5.68 -2.22 -13.65
C ASN A 214 -4.74 -2.06 -14.85
N LYS A 215 -5.18 -1.34 -15.89
CA LYS A 215 -4.34 -1.06 -17.06
C LYS A 215 -3.16 -0.12 -16.72
N LEU A 216 -3.38 0.85 -15.84
CA LEU A 216 -2.31 1.69 -15.34
C LEU A 216 -1.23 0.86 -14.62
N ARG A 217 -1.65 -0.08 -13.74
CA ARG A 217 -0.74 -0.98 -13.00
C ARG A 217 -0.05 -2.00 -13.91
N GLU A 218 -0.67 -2.40 -15.00
CA GLU A 218 -0.09 -3.30 -16.00
C GLU A 218 1.08 -2.62 -16.76
N TRP A 219 0.97 -1.33 -17.05
CA TRP A 219 1.97 -0.59 -17.82
C TRP A 219 3.04 0.08 -16.98
N TRP A 220 2.72 0.42 -15.74
CA TRP A 220 3.64 1.06 -14.80
C TRP A 220 3.56 0.43 -13.44
N ASP A 221 4.72 0.18 -12.86
CA ASP A 221 4.80 -0.40 -11.54
C ASP A 221 4.35 0.59 -10.47
N PHE A 222 3.22 0.27 -9.82
CA PHE A 222 2.68 0.94 -8.63
C PHE A 222 2.52 -0.03 -7.47
N THR A 223 3.21 -1.16 -7.51
CA THR A 223 3.17 -2.17 -6.43
C THR A 223 3.44 -1.52 -5.07
N GLY A 224 2.63 -1.85 -4.10
CA GLY A 224 2.69 -1.31 -2.75
C GLY A 224 2.15 0.11 -2.59
N THR A 225 1.69 0.75 -3.67
CA THR A 225 1.24 2.14 -3.64
C THR A 225 -0.23 2.25 -4.02
N PRO A 226 -1.07 2.88 -3.20
CA PRO A 226 -2.43 3.21 -3.61
C PRO A 226 -2.41 4.23 -4.75
N VAL A 227 -3.32 4.05 -5.70
CA VAL A 227 -3.50 4.93 -6.85
C VAL A 227 -4.91 5.50 -6.80
N GLN A 228 -5.07 6.74 -7.24
CA GLN A 228 -6.38 7.38 -7.28
C GLN A 228 -6.73 7.81 -8.71
N ILE A 229 -7.93 7.45 -9.16
CA ILE A 229 -8.45 7.84 -10.47
C ILE A 229 -9.68 8.71 -10.30
N PHE A 230 -9.64 9.89 -10.89
CA PHE A 230 -10.77 10.79 -11.02
C PHE A 230 -11.25 10.87 -12.46
N ILE A 231 -12.56 10.95 -12.65
CA ILE A 231 -13.17 11.30 -13.91
C ILE A 231 -13.79 12.70 -13.75
N ARG A 232 -13.41 13.64 -14.58
CA ARG A 232 -13.87 15.04 -14.50
C ARG A 232 -14.43 15.52 -15.83
N ALA A 233 -15.28 16.52 -15.79
CA ALA A 233 -15.63 17.28 -16.97
C ALA A 233 -14.41 18.07 -17.48
N LYS A 234 -14.35 18.28 -18.80
CA LYS A 234 -13.34 19.15 -19.42
C LYS A 234 -13.76 20.61 -19.27
#